data_368b06d71c8f3e9abe47f546363be1a4
#
_entry.id   368b06d71c8f3e9abe47f546363be1a4
#
_cell.length_a   1.000
_cell.length_b   1.000
_cell.length_c   1.000
_cell.angle_alpha   90.00
_cell.angle_beta   90.00
_cell.angle_gamma   90.00
#
_symmetry.space_group_name_H-M   'P 1'
#
loop_
_entity.id
_entity.type
_entity.pdbx_description
1 polymer ?
#
loop_
_entity_poly.entity_id
_entity_poly.type
_entity_poly.pdbx_seq_one_letter_code
_entity_poly.pdbx_strand_id
1 'polypeptide(L)'
;MILNTGSRTDIPAFYAEWFVRRLREGFVMARSPYDPQRITRYVLDPAVVDLIVFCTKNPAPLLAYRDALAPFRQFWGVTITPYGKDVEPETPPVEAAIASLAALSRIVGRRAVHWRYDPVFITEKYTLDFHRQAFRRMAEKLSGATENCVVSFVDLYKKTQRNFPSLREVSAEERLALGKTFAAVGREFGIKVRTCLEGDDLAPFGIDTQGCMTQAVLEEAVGCRFHIPRTSAARKGCACLLGNDIGVYNTCAHFCRYCYANASVAAVRKNRARHDPDSPLLVGYVEPGDIVQDARQISYVAENEQMGLFE
;
A
#
# COMPACT_ATOMS: atom_id res chain seq x y z
N MET A 1 10.18 14.18 5.12
CA MET A 1 8.98 13.92 4.27
C MET A 1 8.56 12.47 4.30
N ILE A 2 7.31 12.13 3.93
CA ILE A 2 6.85 10.75 3.74
C ILE A 2 6.90 10.40 2.24
N LEU A 3 7.56 9.29 1.89
CA LEU A 3 7.67 8.77 0.52
C LEU A 3 6.71 7.58 0.33
N ASN A 4 5.85 7.62 -0.68
CA ASN A 4 4.94 6.53 -1.01
C ASN A 4 5.42 5.74 -2.24
N THR A 5 5.22 4.43 -2.22
CA THR A 5 5.70 3.52 -3.29
C THR A 5 4.61 2.64 -3.89
N GLY A 6 3.35 2.73 -3.42
CA GLY A 6 2.37 1.68 -3.69
C GLY A 6 0.98 2.12 -4.13
N SER A 7 0.73 3.41 -4.42
CA SER A 7 -0.61 3.84 -4.85
C SER A 7 -0.87 3.55 -6.34
N ARG A 8 0.18 3.51 -7.18
CA ARG A 8 0.06 3.37 -8.64
C ARG A 8 0.66 2.10 -9.20
N THR A 9 1.48 1.39 -8.41
CA THR A 9 2.12 0.14 -8.77
C THR A 9 2.51 -0.65 -7.52
N ASP A 10 3.12 -1.81 -7.68
CA ASP A 10 3.69 -2.62 -6.60
C ASP A 10 5.22 -2.67 -6.76
N ILE A 11 5.91 -1.64 -6.20
CA ILE A 11 7.37 -1.53 -6.27
C ILE A 11 8.05 -2.71 -5.57
N PRO A 12 7.67 -3.11 -4.33
CA PRO A 12 8.26 -4.25 -3.67
C PRO A 12 8.21 -5.55 -4.49
N ALA A 13 7.11 -5.79 -5.19
CA ALA A 13 6.89 -7.03 -5.94
C ALA A 13 7.67 -7.08 -7.26
N PHE A 14 7.79 -5.96 -7.98
CA PHE A 14 8.24 -5.98 -9.37
C PHE A 14 9.46 -5.12 -9.68
N TYR A 15 9.83 -4.22 -8.76
CA TYR A 15 10.85 -3.20 -9.00
C TYR A 15 11.82 -3.06 -7.81
N ALA A 16 11.99 -4.16 -7.04
CA ALA A 16 12.82 -4.17 -5.84
C ALA A 16 14.28 -3.78 -6.15
N GLU A 17 14.88 -4.34 -7.20
CA GLU A 17 16.24 -4.05 -7.62
C GLU A 17 16.40 -2.57 -8.00
N TRP A 18 15.49 -2.06 -8.84
CA TRP A 18 15.47 -0.65 -9.23
C TRP A 18 15.38 0.26 -8.00
N PHE A 19 14.45 -0.02 -7.08
CA PHE A 19 14.25 0.81 -5.89
C PHE A 19 15.49 0.84 -5.00
N VAL A 20 16.11 -0.32 -4.77
CA VAL A 20 17.36 -0.42 -3.99
C VAL A 20 18.51 0.33 -4.67
N ARG A 21 18.59 0.29 -5.99
CA ARG A 21 19.55 1.10 -6.73
C ARG A 21 19.31 2.59 -6.53
N ARG A 22 18.04 3.03 -6.56
CA ARG A 22 17.67 4.44 -6.26
C ARG A 22 18.08 4.84 -4.84
N LEU A 23 17.89 3.95 -3.85
CA LEU A 23 18.36 4.22 -2.48
C LEU A 23 19.88 4.39 -2.42
N ARG A 24 20.64 3.54 -3.11
CA ARG A 24 22.12 3.61 -3.14
C ARG A 24 22.64 4.86 -3.87
N GLU A 25 21.97 5.30 -4.91
CA GLU A 25 22.30 6.53 -5.64
C GLU A 25 21.81 7.80 -4.93
N GLY A 26 20.98 7.65 -3.89
CA GLY A 26 20.51 8.75 -3.06
C GLY A 26 19.41 9.60 -3.69
N PHE A 27 18.82 9.19 -4.81
CA PHE A 27 17.70 9.92 -5.42
C PHE A 27 16.83 9.03 -6.32
N VAL A 28 15.60 9.50 -6.53
CA VAL A 28 14.63 8.93 -7.48
C VAL A 28 13.90 10.05 -8.20
N MET A 29 13.47 9.81 -9.43
CA MET A 29 12.64 10.73 -10.20
C MET A 29 11.25 10.15 -10.41
N ALA A 30 10.23 10.98 -10.32
CA ALA A 30 8.84 10.58 -10.59
C ALA A 30 8.20 11.54 -11.58
N ARG A 31 7.69 11.00 -12.69
CA ARG A 31 6.94 11.77 -13.69
C ARG A 31 5.52 11.99 -13.19
N SER A 32 5.02 13.22 -13.31
CA SER A 32 3.66 13.56 -12.91
C SER A 32 2.64 12.75 -13.74
N PRO A 33 1.64 12.14 -13.13
CA PRO A 33 0.58 11.44 -13.87
C PRO A 33 -0.42 12.40 -14.55
N TYR A 34 -0.38 13.69 -14.20
CA TYR A 34 -1.29 14.72 -14.70
C TYR A 34 -0.63 15.64 -15.74
N ASP A 35 0.69 15.76 -15.68
CA ASP A 35 1.50 16.54 -16.60
C ASP A 35 2.75 15.73 -16.98
N PRO A 36 2.71 15.02 -18.13
CA PRO A 36 3.79 14.13 -18.53
C PRO A 36 5.15 14.78 -18.74
N GLN A 37 5.21 16.11 -18.92
CA GLN A 37 6.47 16.84 -19.06
C GLN A 37 7.12 17.16 -17.71
N ARG A 38 6.36 17.12 -16.60
CA ARG A 38 6.90 17.43 -15.27
C ARG A 38 7.44 16.19 -14.58
N ILE A 39 8.68 16.31 -14.13
CA ILE A 39 9.39 15.30 -13.34
C ILE A 39 9.82 15.93 -12.03
N THR A 40 9.51 15.26 -10.94
CA THR A 40 9.99 15.64 -9.61
C THR A 40 11.14 14.74 -9.21
N ARG A 41 12.27 15.33 -8.81
CA ARG A 41 13.42 14.62 -8.25
C ARG A 41 13.32 14.64 -6.72
N TYR A 42 13.36 13.46 -6.12
CA TYR A 42 13.37 13.27 -4.68
C TYR A 42 14.75 12.78 -4.23
N VAL A 43 15.33 13.42 -3.23
CA VAL A 43 16.50 12.93 -2.52
C VAL A 43 16.06 11.77 -1.60
N LEU A 44 16.80 10.67 -1.60
CA LEU A 44 16.59 9.50 -0.77
C LEU A 44 17.65 9.44 0.34
N ASP A 45 17.52 10.36 1.29
CA ASP A 45 18.37 10.46 2.47
C ASP A 45 17.50 10.34 3.73
N PRO A 46 17.86 9.48 4.71
CA PRO A 46 17.13 9.35 5.98
C PRO A 46 16.97 10.67 6.74
N ALA A 47 17.84 11.66 6.50
CA ALA A 47 17.73 12.99 7.11
C ALA A 47 16.50 13.78 6.62
N VAL A 48 15.98 13.49 5.42
CA VAL A 48 14.83 14.18 4.84
C VAL A 48 13.66 13.26 4.49
N VAL A 49 13.89 11.95 4.39
CA VAL A 49 12.85 10.92 4.22
C VAL A 49 12.56 10.29 5.58
N ASP A 50 11.56 10.81 6.27
CA ASP A 50 11.18 10.37 7.62
C ASP A 50 10.56 8.98 7.65
N LEU A 51 9.88 8.61 6.56
CA LEU A 51 9.15 7.36 6.44
C LEU A 51 9.00 6.96 4.98
N ILE A 52 9.26 5.69 4.68
CA ILE A 52 8.87 5.06 3.41
C ILE A 52 7.63 4.20 3.65
N VAL A 53 6.57 4.48 2.89
CA VAL A 53 5.31 3.74 2.93
C VAL A 53 5.24 2.79 1.75
N PHE A 54 5.13 1.50 2.05
CA PHE A 54 4.97 0.44 1.06
C PHE A 54 3.53 -0.10 1.07
N CYS A 55 2.93 -0.24 -0.11
CA CYS A 55 1.70 -1.02 -0.30
C CYS A 55 1.99 -2.11 -1.33
N THR A 56 1.84 -3.38 -0.95
CA THR A 56 2.27 -4.49 -1.80
C THR A 56 1.41 -5.73 -1.60
N LYS A 57 1.31 -6.58 -2.63
CA LYS A 57 0.80 -7.96 -2.52
C LYS A 57 1.92 -9.00 -2.37
N ASN A 58 3.18 -8.57 -2.55
CA ASN A 58 4.32 -9.47 -2.45
C ASN A 58 5.54 -8.72 -1.92
N PRO A 59 5.80 -8.68 -0.62
CA PRO A 59 6.99 -8.03 -0.07
C PRO A 59 8.28 -8.85 -0.31
N ALA A 60 8.19 -10.15 -0.63
CA ALA A 60 9.32 -11.07 -0.65
C ALA A 60 10.51 -10.60 -1.52
N PRO A 61 10.35 -10.07 -2.75
CA PRO A 61 11.49 -9.62 -3.53
C PRO A 61 12.29 -8.49 -2.87
N LEU A 62 11.59 -7.55 -2.19
CA LEU A 62 12.28 -6.43 -1.53
C LEU A 62 12.90 -6.83 -0.19
N LEU A 63 12.39 -7.88 0.48
CA LEU A 63 12.98 -8.41 1.72
C LEU A 63 14.42 -8.93 1.54
N ALA A 64 14.79 -9.36 0.33
CA ALA A 64 16.16 -9.73 0.01
C ALA A 64 17.17 -8.58 0.18
N TYR A 65 16.68 -7.35 0.20
CA TYR A 65 17.47 -6.11 0.29
C TYR A 65 17.25 -5.35 1.60
N ARG A 66 16.85 -6.03 2.68
CA ARG A 66 16.53 -5.43 3.98
C ARG A 66 17.60 -4.48 4.51
N ASP A 67 18.88 -4.78 4.28
CA ASP A 67 20.00 -3.97 4.76
C ASP A 67 20.06 -2.58 4.09
N ALA A 68 19.63 -2.47 2.83
CA ALA A 68 19.51 -1.19 2.14
C ALA A 68 18.34 -0.34 2.66
N LEU A 69 17.35 -0.97 3.26
CA LEU A 69 16.18 -0.31 3.84
C LEU A 69 16.37 0.03 5.33
N ALA A 70 17.33 -0.60 6.00
CA ALA A 70 17.54 -0.46 7.44
C ALA A 70 17.71 1.00 7.94
N PRO A 71 18.36 1.93 7.18
CA PRO A 71 18.47 3.32 7.60
C PRO A 71 17.14 4.09 7.64
N PHE A 72 16.08 3.58 7.00
CA PHE A 72 14.80 4.27 6.85
C PHE A 72 13.74 3.69 7.77
N ARG A 73 12.91 4.55 8.38
CA ARG A 73 11.66 4.09 8.98
C ARG A 73 10.73 3.59 7.88
N GLN A 74 10.01 2.51 8.16
CA GLN A 74 9.20 1.81 7.17
C GLN A 74 7.80 1.55 7.70
N PHE A 75 6.80 1.74 6.85
CA PHE A 75 5.43 1.29 7.07
C PHE A 75 4.99 0.42 5.89
N TRP A 76 4.38 -0.72 6.19
CA TRP A 76 4.00 -1.70 5.19
C TRP A 76 2.52 -2.03 5.25
N GLY A 77 1.79 -1.74 4.18
CA GLY A 77 0.47 -2.28 3.92
C GLY A 77 0.60 -3.52 3.03
N VAL A 78 0.49 -4.71 3.61
CA VAL A 78 0.58 -5.97 2.84
C VAL A 78 -0.82 -6.47 2.53
N THR A 79 -1.18 -6.42 1.25
CA THR A 79 -2.50 -6.86 0.79
C THR A 79 -2.50 -8.38 0.59
N ILE A 80 -3.27 -9.07 1.42
CA ILE A 80 -3.52 -10.50 1.32
C ILE A 80 -5.02 -10.72 1.29
N THR A 81 -5.53 -11.22 0.17
CA THR A 81 -6.93 -11.45 -0.13
C THR A 81 -7.15 -12.93 -0.46
N PRO A 82 -8.34 -13.49 -0.24
CA PRO A 82 -8.59 -14.92 -0.43
C PRO A 82 -8.94 -15.30 -1.87
N TYR A 83 -8.75 -14.39 -2.83
CA TYR A 83 -9.20 -14.60 -4.20
C TYR A 83 -8.29 -15.56 -4.97
N GLY A 84 -8.89 -16.33 -5.87
CA GLY A 84 -8.18 -17.21 -6.77
C GLY A 84 -7.61 -16.51 -8.00
N LYS A 85 -6.95 -17.30 -8.84
CA LYS A 85 -6.34 -16.84 -10.10
C LYS A 85 -7.34 -16.30 -11.13
N ASP A 86 -8.62 -16.61 -10.96
CA ASP A 86 -9.73 -16.04 -11.73
C ASP A 86 -9.93 -14.53 -11.49
N VAL A 87 -9.46 -14.02 -10.36
CA VAL A 87 -9.53 -12.60 -9.98
C VAL A 87 -8.15 -11.96 -9.87
N GLU A 88 -7.19 -12.69 -9.32
CA GLU A 88 -5.81 -12.25 -9.06
C GLU A 88 -4.79 -13.19 -9.73
N PRO A 89 -4.63 -13.10 -11.07
CA PRO A 89 -3.88 -14.09 -11.85
C PRO A 89 -2.44 -14.30 -11.40
N GLU A 90 -1.72 -13.21 -11.12
CA GLU A 90 -0.27 -13.23 -10.89
C GLU A 90 0.13 -12.82 -9.45
N THR A 91 -0.80 -12.92 -8.50
CA THR A 91 -0.47 -12.72 -7.08
C THR A 91 0.16 -13.98 -6.49
N PRO A 92 0.99 -13.87 -5.44
CA PRO A 92 1.46 -15.05 -4.71
C PRO A 92 0.29 -15.88 -4.16
N PRO A 93 0.47 -17.18 -3.93
CA PRO A 93 -0.44 -17.95 -3.11
C PRO A 93 -0.62 -17.33 -1.72
N VAL A 94 -1.82 -17.41 -1.15
CA VAL A 94 -2.16 -16.80 0.15
C VAL A 94 -1.18 -17.22 1.24
N GLU A 95 -0.81 -18.49 1.29
CA GLU A 95 0.12 -19.02 2.30
C GLU A 95 1.53 -18.40 2.17
N ALA A 96 2.01 -18.21 0.93
CA ALA A 96 3.29 -17.55 0.68
C ALA A 96 3.25 -16.07 1.07
N ALA A 97 2.14 -15.39 0.82
CA ALA A 97 1.95 -13.99 1.20
C ALA A 97 1.91 -13.83 2.73
N ILE A 98 1.22 -14.73 3.45
CA ILE A 98 1.20 -14.79 4.92
C ILE A 98 2.61 -15.02 5.47
N ALA A 99 3.34 -15.99 4.93
CA ALA A 99 4.71 -16.28 5.35
C ALA A 99 5.64 -15.06 5.12
N SER A 100 5.47 -14.36 4.00
CA SER A 100 6.25 -13.14 3.68
C SER A 100 5.91 -11.99 4.62
N LEU A 101 4.62 -11.79 4.97
CA LEU A 101 4.21 -10.80 5.97
C LEU A 101 4.83 -11.11 7.33
N ALA A 102 4.77 -12.37 7.78
CA ALA A 102 5.35 -12.79 9.05
C ALA A 102 6.88 -12.63 9.07
N ALA A 103 7.57 -12.87 7.96
CA ALA A 103 9.01 -12.61 7.83
C ALA A 103 9.32 -11.11 7.92
N LEU A 104 8.56 -10.28 7.21
CA LEU A 104 8.67 -8.83 7.25
C LEU A 104 8.45 -8.27 8.66
N SER A 105 7.40 -8.76 9.35
CA SER A 105 7.07 -8.35 10.71
C SER A 105 8.21 -8.59 11.72
N ARG A 106 8.99 -9.66 11.53
CA ARG A 106 10.19 -9.92 12.37
C ARG A 106 11.32 -8.92 12.12
N ILE A 107 11.33 -8.25 10.98
CA ILE A 107 12.37 -7.27 10.60
C ILE A 107 12.00 -5.88 11.08
N VAL A 108 10.77 -5.43 10.77
CA VAL A 108 10.35 -4.04 11.00
C VAL A 108 9.40 -3.86 12.20
N GLY A 109 9.01 -4.96 12.85
CA GLY A 109 8.05 -4.96 13.95
C GLY A 109 6.59 -5.08 13.47
N ARG A 110 5.76 -5.75 14.28
CA ARG A 110 4.37 -6.06 13.95
C ARG A 110 3.45 -4.82 13.84
N ARG A 111 3.82 -3.70 14.47
CA ARG A 111 3.09 -2.43 14.39
C ARG A 111 3.28 -1.73 13.06
N ALA A 112 4.46 -1.90 12.45
CA ALA A 112 4.80 -1.29 11.17
C ALA A 112 4.26 -2.07 9.95
N VAL A 113 3.65 -3.25 10.19
CA VAL A 113 3.10 -4.11 9.13
C VAL A 113 1.61 -4.28 9.33
N HIS A 114 0.81 -3.68 8.44
CA HIS A 114 -0.64 -3.83 8.44
C HIS A 114 -1.06 -4.82 7.37
N TRP A 115 -1.87 -5.80 7.75
CA TRP A 115 -2.58 -6.63 6.79
C TRP A 115 -3.67 -5.80 6.10
N ARG A 116 -3.81 -5.92 4.78
CA ARG A 116 -4.91 -5.32 4.01
C ARG A 116 -5.76 -6.43 3.42
N TYR A 117 -6.98 -6.58 3.94
CA TYR A 117 -8.03 -7.42 3.37
C TYR A 117 -8.90 -6.54 2.45
N ASP A 118 -8.35 -6.14 1.32
CA ASP A 118 -8.80 -5.03 0.49
C ASP A 118 -8.51 -5.28 -1.00
N PRO A 119 -9.55 -5.19 -1.86
CA PRO A 119 -10.93 -4.89 -1.56
C PRO A 119 -11.78 -6.14 -1.24
N VAL A 120 -12.89 -5.96 -0.51
CA VAL A 120 -13.94 -6.94 -0.35
C VAL A 120 -15.01 -6.72 -1.44
N PHE A 121 -15.45 -7.78 -2.09
CA PHE A 121 -16.58 -7.76 -3.01
C PHE A 121 -17.36 -9.09 -2.95
N ILE A 122 -18.62 -9.06 -3.35
CA ILE A 122 -19.52 -10.21 -3.30
C ILE A 122 -19.86 -10.66 -4.72
N THR A 123 -19.75 -11.98 -4.96
CA THR A 123 -20.16 -12.66 -6.18
C THR A 123 -20.78 -14.01 -5.79
N GLU A 124 -21.25 -14.78 -6.78
CA GLU A 124 -21.73 -16.16 -6.54
C GLU A 124 -20.65 -17.07 -5.92
N LYS A 125 -19.39 -16.87 -6.28
CA LYS A 125 -18.24 -17.64 -5.75
C LYS A 125 -17.73 -17.08 -4.42
N TYR A 126 -17.64 -15.77 -4.32
CA TYR A 126 -17.09 -15.05 -3.15
C TYR A 126 -18.24 -14.48 -2.33
N THR A 127 -18.95 -15.36 -1.62
CA THR A 127 -20.15 -15.03 -0.84
C THR A 127 -19.82 -14.41 0.52
N LEU A 128 -20.83 -13.95 1.25
CA LEU A 128 -20.65 -13.50 2.64
C LEU A 128 -20.01 -14.58 3.51
N ASP A 129 -20.48 -15.85 3.40
CA ASP A 129 -19.95 -16.94 4.19
C ASP A 129 -18.52 -17.32 3.79
N PHE A 130 -18.20 -17.22 2.50
CA PHE A 130 -16.82 -17.34 2.03
C PHE A 130 -15.91 -16.32 2.74
N HIS A 131 -16.31 -15.04 2.78
CA HIS A 131 -15.50 -13.99 3.41
C HIS A 131 -15.38 -14.18 4.93
N ARG A 132 -16.47 -14.59 5.61
CA ARG A 132 -16.44 -14.88 7.05
C ARG A 132 -15.40 -15.96 7.39
N GLN A 133 -15.43 -17.06 6.65
CA GLN A 133 -14.52 -18.19 6.84
C GLN A 133 -13.09 -17.85 6.43
N ALA A 134 -12.90 -17.19 5.29
CA ALA A 134 -11.58 -16.79 4.80
C ALA A 134 -10.89 -15.81 5.75
N PHE A 135 -11.61 -14.76 6.18
CA PHE A 135 -11.07 -13.78 7.10
C PHE A 135 -10.62 -14.41 8.43
N ARG A 136 -11.45 -15.31 9.01
CA ARG A 136 -11.10 -16.05 10.24
C ARG A 136 -9.82 -16.86 10.06
N ARG A 137 -9.75 -17.71 9.01
CA ARG A 137 -8.55 -18.53 8.75
C ARG A 137 -7.29 -17.70 8.54
N MET A 138 -7.41 -16.54 7.88
CA MET A 138 -6.27 -15.67 7.63
C MET A 138 -5.87 -14.89 8.90
N ALA A 139 -6.83 -14.40 9.68
CA ALA A 139 -6.59 -13.74 10.95
C ALA A 139 -5.89 -14.65 11.96
N GLU A 140 -6.32 -15.92 12.06
CA GLU A 140 -5.67 -16.93 12.88
C GLU A 140 -4.18 -17.09 12.52
N LYS A 141 -3.87 -17.23 11.21
CA LYS A 141 -2.49 -17.39 10.73
C LYS A 141 -1.64 -16.12 10.87
N LEU A 142 -2.26 -14.95 10.87
CA LEU A 142 -1.60 -13.64 10.99
C LEU A 142 -1.52 -13.16 12.44
N SER A 143 -2.15 -13.88 13.38
CA SER A 143 -2.08 -13.56 14.80
C SER A 143 -0.62 -13.52 15.27
N GLY A 144 -0.26 -12.43 15.96
CA GLY A 144 1.11 -12.16 16.38
C GLY A 144 2.06 -11.62 15.31
N ALA A 145 1.70 -11.68 14.03
CA ALA A 145 2.49 -11.10 12.94
C ALA A 145 2.08 -9.67 12.57
N THR A 146 0.84 -9.29 12.87
CA THR A 146 0.35 -7.92 12.71
C THR A 146 -0.62 -7.56 13.82
N GLU A 147 -0.71 -6.29 14.16
CA GLU A 147 -1.68 -5.74 15.11
C GLU A 147 -2.88 -5.08 14.41
N ASN A 148 -2.82 -4.91 13.08
CA ASN A 148 -3.82 -4.15 12.35
C ASN A 148 -4.24 -4.84 11.05
N CYS A 149 -5.54 -4.80 10.75
CA CYS A 149 -6.10 -5.18 9.47
C CYS A 149 -6.90 -4.02 8.87
N VAL A 150 -6.58 -3.63 7.65
CA VAL A 150 -7.35 -2.64 6.88
C VAL A 150 -8.32 -3.38 5.97
N VAL A 151 -9.59 -3.01 6.06
CA VAL A 151 -10.66 -3.54 5.20
C VAL A 151 -11.25 -2.39 4.37
N SER A 152 -11.49 -2.63 3.09
CA SER A 152 -12.35 -1.76 2.28
C SER A 152 -13.19 -2.57 1.32
N PHE A 153 -14.34 -2.02 0.93
CA PHE A 153 -15.20 -2.62 -0.07
C PHE A 153 -14.86 -2.07 -1.45
N VAL A 154 -15.18 -2.83 -2.49
CA VAL A 154 -14.77 -2.48 -3.83
C VAL A 154 -15.46 -1.20 -4.33
N ASP A 155 -14.67 -0.27 -4.83
CA ASP A 155 -15.15 0.90 -5.59
C ASP A 155 -15.36 0.55 -7.06
N LEU A 156 -16.51 0.90 -7.62
CA LEU A 156 -16.85 0.65 -9.02
C LEU A 156 -16.33 1.75 -9.95
N TYR A 157 -15.01 1.84 -10.09
CA TYR A 157 -14.41 2.72 -11.10
C TYR A 157 -14.74 2.23 -12.52
N LYS A 158 -14.79 3.12 -13.51
CA LYS A 158 -15.00 2.77 -14.93
C LYS A 158 -14.05 1.67 -15.42
N LYS A 159 -12.80 1.67 -14.97
CA LYS A 159 -11.81 0.62 -15.29
C LYS A 159 -12.17 -0.70 -14.63
N THR A 160 -12.57 -0.68 -13.36
CA THR A 160 -12.99 -1.85 -12.59
C THR A 160 -14.19 -2.53 -13.25
N GLN A 161 -15.24 -1.77 -13.57
CA GLN A 161 -16.43 -2.28 -14.25
C GLN A 161 -16.11 -2.90 -15.61
N ARG A 162 -15.21 -2.28 -16.40
CA ARG A 162 -14.78 -2.82 -17.69
C ARG A 162 -14.01 -4.12 -17.56
N ASN A 163 -13.11 -4.21 -16.59
CA ASN A 163 -12.22 -5.37 -16.42
C ASN A 163 -12.88 -6.50 -15.62
N PHE A 164 -13.94 -6.19 -14.86
CA PHE A 164 -14.71 -7.14 -14.06
C PHE A 164 -16.21 -6.80 -14.13
N PRO A 165 -16.89 -7.07 -15.27
CA PRO A 165 -18.27 -6.62 -15.54
C PRO A 165 -19.31 -7.18 -14.57
N SER A 166 -19.07 -8.36 -13.96
CA SER A 166 -19.98 -8.98 -12.99
C SER A 166 -19.88 -8.40 -11.59
N LEU A 167 -18.99 -7.41 -11.37
CA LEU A 167 -18.79 -6.81 -10.08
C LEU A 167 -19.93 -5.81 -9.79
N ARG A 168 -20.50 -5.88 -8.59
CA ARG A 168 -21.49 -4.94 -8.06
C ARG A 168 -21.02 -4.29 -6.78
N GLU A 169 -21.68 -3.22 -6.41
CA GLU A 169 -21.50 -2.66 -5.07
C GLU A 169 -21.92 -3.66 -4.00
N VAL A 170 -21.22 -3.65 -2.90
CA VAL A 170 -21.59 -4.39 -1.69
C VAL A 170 -22.66 -3.61 -0.96
N SER A 171 -23.83 -4.20 -0.70
CA SER A 171 -24.93 -3.50 -0.05
C SER A 171 -24.60 -3.08 1.39
N ALA A 172 -25.33 -2.12 1.92
CA ALA A 172 -25.14 -1.65 3.30
C ALA A 172 -25.32 -2.80 4.31
N GLU A 173 -26.33 -3.67 4.10
CA GLU A 173 -26.56 -4.83 4.96
C GLU A 173 -25.39 -5.84 4.89
N GLU A 174 -24.87 -6.10 3.70
CA GLU A 174 -23.71 -6.99 3.50
C GLU A 174 -22.48 -6.41 4.18
N ARG A 175 -22.24 -5.10 4.07
CA ARG A 175 -21.13 -4.40 4.72
C ARG A 175 -21.22 -4.48 6.23
N LEU A 176 -22.40 -4.23 6.81
CA LEU A 176 -22.65 -4.34 8.24
C LEU A 176 -22.46 -5.78 8.74
N ALA A 177 -22.98 -6.78 8.00
CA ALA A 177 -22.86 -8.19 8.34
C ALA A 177 -21.40 -8.66 8.34
N LEU A 178 -20.59 -8.25 7.34
CA LEU A 178 -19.16 -8.56 7.28
C LEU A 178 -18.38 -7.75 8.33
N GLY A 179 -18.65 -6.47 8.49
CA GLY A 179 -17.99 -5.61 9.46
C GLY A 179 -18.13 -6.15 10.90
N LYS A 180 -19.35 -6.57 11.29
CA LYS A 180 -19.60 -7.23 12.58
C LYS A 180 -18.74 -8.49 12.75
N THR A 181 -18.63 -9.31 11.70
CA THR A 181 -17.81 -10.54 11.74
C THR A 181 -16.32 -10.20 11.82
N PHE A 182 -15.83 -9.29 10.99
CA PHE A 182 -14.42 -8.92 10.96
C PHE A 182 -13.98 -8.31 12.29
N ALA A 183 -14.81 -7.46 12.89
CA ALA A 183 -14.55 -6.90 14.22
C ALA A 183 -14.46 -7.97 15.32
N ALA A 184 -15.38 -8.94 15.31
CA ALA A 184 -15.39 -10.04 16.28
C ALA A 184 -14.14 -10.92 16.13
N VAL A 185 -13.82 -11.33 14.91
CA VAL A 185 -12.64 -12.15 14.59
C VAL A 185 -11.34 -11.37 14.90
N GLY A 186 -11.29 -10.09 14.55
CA GLY A 186 -10.13 -9.24 14.86
C GLY A 186 -9.84 -9.21 16.38
N ARG A 187 -10.87 -9.03 17.22
CA ARG A 187 -10.71 -9.07 18.69
C ARG A 187 -10.23 -10.43 19.18
N GLU A 188 -10.75 -11.51 18.63
CA GLU A 188 -10.36 -12.89 19.00
C GLU A 188 -8.86 -13.14 18.76
N PHE A 189 -8.31 -12.63 17.66
CA PHE A 189 -6.91 -12.86 17.27
C PHE A 189 -5.97 -11.66 17.57
N GLY A 190 -6.44 -10.66 18.32
CA GLY A 190 -5.63 -9.49 18.69
C GLY A 190 -5.27 -8.57 17.53
N ILE A 191 -6.13 -8.51 16.50
CA ILE A 191 -5.96 -7.67 15.32
C ILE A 191 -7.01 -6.57 15.30
N LYS A 192 -6.59 -5.31 15.41
CA LYS A 192 -7.45 -4.14 15.28
C LYS A 192 -7.91 -3.97 13.84
N VAL A 193 -9.21 -3.96 13.60
CA VAL A 193 -9.77 -3.74 12.27
C VAL A 193 -9.97 -2.25 12.02
N ARG A 194 -9.54 -1.78 10.84
CA ARG A 194 -9.69 -0.40 10.36
C ARG A 194 -10.36 -0.40 9.00
N THR A 195 -10.99 0.69 8.62
CA THR A 195 -11.50 0.87 7.25
C THR A 195 -10.71 1.91 6.48
N CYS A 196 -10.86 1.87 5.15
CA CYS A 196 -10.31 2.86 4.24
C CYS A 196 -11.44 3.49 3.42
N LEU A 197 -11.86 4.69 3.83
CA LEU A 197 -12.85 5.51 3.12
C LEU A 197 -14.25 4.85 3.02
N GLU A 198 -14.71 4.19 4.10
CA GLU A 198 -15.95 3.42 4.13
C GLU A 198 -17.10 4.12 4.91
N GLY A 199 -16.89 5.37 5.35
CA GLY A 199 -17.82 6.04 6.26
C GLY A 199 -17.78 5.44 7.68
N ASP A 200 -18.75 5.85 8.51
CA ASP A 200 -18.75 5.55 9.95
C ASP A 200 -19.71 4.42 10.36
N ASP A 201 -20.40 3.80 9.40
CA ASP A 201 -21.41 2.77 9.65
C ASP A 201 -20.87 1.55 10.42
N LEU A 202 -19.56 1.31 10.33
CA LEU A 202 -18.88 0.19 10.99
C LEU A 202 -18.31 0.54 12.36
N ALA A 203 -18.27 1.83 12.74
CA ALA A 203 -17.76 2.28 14.04
C ALA A 203 -18.48 1.65 15.26
N PRO A 204 -19.82 1.41 15.23
CA PRO A 204 -20.51 0.76 16.36
C PRO A 204 -20.03 -0.65 16.69
N PHE A 205 -19.35 -1.33 15.76
CA PHE A 205 -18.76 -2.65 16.00
C PHE A 205 -17.34 -2.58 16.59
N GLY A 206 -16.80 -1.37 16.83
CA GLY A 206 -15.44 -1.15 17.31
C GLY A 206 -14.39 -1.17 16.20
N ILE A 207 -14.80 -0.93 14.95
CA ILE A 207 -13.91 -0.73 13.81
C ILE A 207 -13.46 0.73 13.78
N ASP A 208 -12.16 0.96 13.56
CA ASP A 208 -11.59 2.28 13.41
C ASP A 208 -11.85 2.79 11.97
N THR A 209 -12.69 3.82 11.85
CA THR A 209 -13.11 4.39 10.56
C THR A 209 -12.32 5.63 10.14
N GLN A 210 -11.31 6.05 10.91
CA GLN A 210 -10.56 7.29 10.67
C GLN A 210 -9.62 7.22 9.47
N GLY A 211 -9.37 6.03 8.92
CA GLY A 211 -8.53 5.81 7.75
C GLY A 211 -7.34 4.88 8.01
N CYS A 212 -6.70 4.47 6.92
CA CYS A 212 -5.71 3.39 6.94
C CYS A 212 -4.25 3.86 7.06
N MET A 213 -3.94 5.09 6.66
CA MET A 213 -2.58 5.67 6.68
C MET A 213 -2.64 7.15 7.08
N THR A 214 -3.42 7.46 8.12
CA THR A 214 -3.46 8.80 8.72
C THR A 214 -2.16 9.07 9.47
N GLN A 215 -1.92 10.33 9.81
CA GLN A 215 -0.75 10.70 10.61
C GLN A 215 -0.68 9.88 11.90
N ALA A 216 -1.78 9.76 12.64
CA ALA A 216 -1.83 8.99 13.90
C ALA A 216 -1.49 7.50 13.68
N VAL A 217 -1.98 6.89 12.59
CA VAL A 217 -1.67 5.49 12.26
C VAL A 217 -0.18 5.30 11.97
N LEU A 218 0.42 6.22 11.22
CA LEU A 218 1.83 6.13 10.87
C LEU A 218 2.73 6.41 12.09
N GLU A 219 2.36 7.37 12.93
CA GLU A 219 3.06 7.64 14.20
C GLU A 219 3.02 6.44 15.15
N GLU A 220 1.83 5.82 15.32
CA GLU A 220 1.67 4.59 16.12
C GLU A 220 2.54 3.45 15.59
N ALA A 221 2.60 3.30 14.24
CA ALA A 221 3.33 2.24 13.59
C ALA A 221 4.85 2.32 13.78
N VAL A 222 5.41 3.53 13.75
CA VAL A 222 6.87 3.73 13.78
C VAL A 222 7.39 4.30 15.11
N GLY A 223 6.49 4.59 16.07
CA GLY A 223 6.84 5.12 17.39
C GLY A 223 7.47 6.53 17.35
N CYS A 224 7.12 7.34 16.35
CA CYS A 224 7.71 8.67 16.13
C CYS A 224 6.60 9.68 15.85
N ARG A 225 6.70 10.90 16.38
CA ARG A 225 5.77 12.01 16.13
C ARG A 225 6.19 12.82 14.91
N PHE A 226 5.20 13.21 14.10
CA PHE A 226 5.40 14.02 12.90
C PHE A 226 4.70 15.37 13.03
N HIS A 227 5.38 16.44 12.62
CA HIS A 227 4.81 17.78 12.48
C HIS A 227 4.52 18.05 10.99
N ILE A 228 3.47 17.40 10.47
CA ILE A 228 3.13 17.47 9.05
C ILE A 228 2.29 18.74 8.81
N PRO A 229 2.70 19.65 7.89
CA PRO A 229 1.86 20.76 7.47
C PRO A 229 0.52 20.22 6.91
N ARG A 230 -0.56 20.99 7.06
CA ARG A 230 -1.84 20.65 6.44
C ARG A 230 -1.65 20.42 4.95
N THR A 231 -1.93 19.18 4.52
CA THR A 231 -1.89 18.79 3.11
C THR A 231 -3.32 18.62 2.57
N SER A 232 -3.49 18.80 1.27
CA SER A 232 -4.75 18.48 0.62
C SER A 232 -4.93 16.95 0.60
N ALA A 233 -6.16 16.49 0.89
CA ALA A 233 -6.50 15.07 0.78
C ALA A 233 -6.28 14.57 -0.66
N ALA A 234 -5.67 13.40 -0.82
CA ALA A 234 -5.49 12.77 -2.14
C ALA A 234 -6.84 12.36 -2.78
N ARG A 235 -7.87 12.11 -1.95
CA ARG A 235 -9.25 11.86 -2.34
C ARG A 235 -10.19 12.56 -1.36
N LYS A 236 -11.35 13.00 -1.84
CA LYS A 236 -12.38 13.61 -0.99
C LYS A 236 -12.74 12.67 0.17
N GLY A 237 -12.69 13.17 1.39
CA GLY A 237 -12.96 12.40 2.62
C GLY A 237 -11.81 11.52 3.12
N CYS A 238 -10.68 11.45 2.40
CA CYS A 238 -9.53 10.64 2.82
C CYS A 238 -8.55 11.46 3.66
N ALA A 239 -8.22 10.99 4.86
CA ALA A 239 -7.22 11.61 5.74
C ALA A 239 -5.82 10.96 5.63
N CYS A 240 -5.62 10.04 4.68
CA CYS A 240 -4.37 9.32 4.49
C CYS A 240 -3.30 10.19 3.84
N LEU A 241 -2.05 10.00 4.27
CA LEU A 241 -0.87 10.70 3.75
C LEU A 241 -0.33 9.99 2.50
N LEU A 242 -1.00 10.19 1.36
CA LEU A 242 -0.73 9.51 0.08
C LEU A 242 0.11 10.34 -0.91
N GLY A 243 0.66 11.47 -0.49
CA GLY A 243 1.51 12.32 -1.33
C GLY A 243 2.85 11.67 -1.68
N ASN A 244 3.61 12.29 -2.59
CA ASN A 244 4.98 11.88 -2.97
C ASN A 244 5.07 10.40 -3.41
N ASP A 245 4.12 9.94 -4.21
CA ASP A 245 4.13 8.57 -4.75
C ASP A 245 5.04 8.50 -5.99
N ILE A 246 6.03 7.61 -5.95
CA ILE A 246 6.99 7.39 -7.04
C ILE A 246 6.57 6.29 -8.02
N GLY A 247 5.42 5.66 -7.80
CA GLY A 247 4.87 4.65 -8.70
C GLY A 247 4.33 5.23 -10.01
N VAL A 248 4.14 4.36 -10.99
CA VAL A 248 3.59 4.71 -12.33
C VAL A 248 2.40 3.82 -12.64
N TYR A 249 1.29 4.41 -13.12
CA TYR A 249 0.13 3.65 -13.59
C TYR A 249 0.49 2.70 -14.73
N ASN A 250 -0.24 1.58 -14.84
CA ASN A 250 -0.02 0.55 -15.85
C ASN A 250 1.40 -0.06 -15.80
N THR A 251 1.88 -0.40 -14.61
CA THR A 251 3.17 -1.07 -14.43
C THR A 251 3.09 -2.29 -13.51
N CYS A 252 2.01 -2.43 -12.72
CA CYS A 252 1.82 -3.58 -11.82
C CYS A 252 1.40 -4.84 -12.60
N ALA A 253 2.19 -5.91 -12.50
CA ALA A 253 1.95 -7.17 -13.22
C ALA A 253 1.16 -8.21 -12.42
N HIS A 254 0.52 -7.86 -11.30
CA HIS A 254 -0.42 -8.76 -10.63
C HIS A 254 -1.70 -9.01 -11.45
N PHE A 255 -2.08 -8.06 -12.32
CA PHE A 255 -3.25 -8.12 -13.20
C PHE A 255 -4.58 -8.37 -12.49
N CYS A 256 -4.71 -7.92 -11.24
CA CYS A 256 -5.96 -8.02 -10.49
C CYS A 256 -7.11 -7.38 -11.28
N ARG A 257 -8.21 -8.11 -11.47
CA ARG A 257 -9.33 -7.66 -12.33
C ARG A 257 -10.04 -6.41 -11.81
N TYR A 258 -10.04 -6.20 -10.51
CA TYR A 258 -10.62 -5.02 -9.86
C TYR A 258 -9.68 -3.81 -9.80
N CYS A 259 -8.47 -3.89 -10.34
CA CYS A 259 -7.44 -2.86 -10.16
C CYS A 259 -7.78 -1.55 -10.86
N TYR A 260 -7.74 -0.45 -10.10
CA TYR A 260 -7.91 0.90 -10.65
C TYR A 260 -6.63 1.45 -11.32
N ALA A 261 -5.46 0.90 -10.99
CA ALA A 261 -4.17 1.42 -11.45
C ALA A 261 -3.82 0.96 -12.87
N ASN A 262 -4.36 -0.17 -13.31
CA ASN A 262 -4.09 -0.73 -14.64
C ASN A 262 -5.27 -0.49 -15.61
N ALA A 263 -4.97 0.04 -16.77
CA ALA A 263 -5.96 0.21 -17.83
C ALA A 263 -6.19 -1.10 -18.63
N SER A 264 -5.13 -1.83 -18.93
CA SER A 264 -5.16 -3.11 -19.63
C SER A 264 -3.82 -3.85 -19.47
N VAL A 265 -3.83 -5.17 -19.75
CA VAL A 265 -2.62 -5.99 -19.79
C VAL A 265 -1.61 -5.47 -20.80
N ALA A 266 -2.08 -5.04 -21.99
CA ALA A 266 -1.22 -4.49 -23.03
C ALA A 266 -0.50 -3.21 -22.59
N ALA A 267 -1.21 -2.30 -21.89
CA ALA A 267 -0.60 -1.09 -21.34
C ALA A 267 0.47 -1.40 -20.30
N VAL A 268 0.24 -2.39 -19.44
CA VAL A 268 1.24 -2.85 -18.46
C VAL A 268 2.47 -3.43 -19.17
N ARG A 269 2.28 -4.32 -20.15
CA ARG A 269 3.39 -4.91 -20.91
C ARG A 269 4.22 -3.84 -21.63
N LYS A 270 3.56 -2.85 -22.26
CA LYS A 270 4.23 -1.73 -22.93
C LYS A 270 5.10 -0.92 -21.96
N ASN A 271 4.59 -0.57 -20.78
CA ASN A 271 5.35 0.22 -19.80
C ASN A 271 6.48 -0.59 -19.18
N ARG A 272 6.24 -1.86 -18.86
CA ARG A 272 7.29 -2.75 -18.34
C ARG A 272 8.43 -2.99 -19.31
N ALA A 273 8.16 -3.04 -20.61
CA ALA A 273 9.21 -3.13 -21.65
C ALA A 273 10.08 -1.86 -21.75
N ARG A 274 9.63 -0.74 -21.17
CA ARG A 274 10.38 0.52 -21.09
C ARG A 274 11.06 0.72 -19.73
N HIS A 275 10.90 -0.22 -18.82
CA HIS A 275 11.58 -0.18 -17.53
C HIS A 275 13.05 -0.51 -17.71
N ASP A 276 13.91 0.32 -17.13
CA ASP A 276 15.34 0.11 -17.04
C ASP A 276 15.77 0.28 -15.56
N PRO A 277 16.40 -0.72 -14.94
CA PRO A 277 16.86 -0.61 -13.55
C PRO A 277 17.89 0.52 -13.33
N ASP A 278 18.57 0.97 -14.36
CA ASP A 278 19.54 2.07 -14.27
C ASP A 278 18.89 3.45 -14.38
N SER A 279 17.69 3.55 -14.96
CA SER A 279 16.99 4.83 -15.07
C SER A 279 16.57 5.38 -13.70
N PRO A 280 16.69 6.69 -13.44
CA PRO A 280 16.13 7.31 -12.26
C PRO A 280 14.60 7.33 -12.24
N LEU A 281 13.95 7.13 -13.40
CA LEU A 281 12.51 6.97 -13.57
C LEU A 281 12.13 5.50 -13.58
N LEU A 282 10.96 5.14 -13.02
CA LEU A 282 10.46 3.78 -13.07
C LEU A 282 10.18 3.29 -14.51
N VAL A 283 9.81 4.21 -15.40
CA VAL A 283 9.52 3.92 -16.82
C VAL A 283 10.15 4.98 -17.71
N GLY A 284 10.97 4.55 -18.66
CA GLY A 284 11.64 5.43 -19.63
C GLY A 284 12.75 6.27 -19.01
N TYR A 285 13.08 7.36 -19.65
CA TYR A 285 14.16 8.26 -19.31
C TYR A 285 13.66 9.71 -19.28
N VAL A 286 14.50 10.62 -18.80
CA VAL A 286 14.31 12.06 -18.99
C VAL A 286 14.56 12.38 -20.45
N GLU A 287 13.60 13.04 -21.10
CA GLU A 287 13.62 13.37 -22.51
C GLU A 287 13.83 14.86 -22.75
N PRO A 288 14.33 15.28 -23.91
CA PRO A 288 14.37 16.70 -24.25
C PRO A 288 12.99 17.34 -24.17
N GLY A 289 12.89 18.44 -23.42
CA GLY A 289 11.61 19.13 -23.14
C GLY A 289 10.96 18.75 -21.81
N ASP A 290 11.48 17.76 -21.09
CA ASP A 290 11.05 17.50 -19.73
C ASP A 290 11.47 18.61 -18.77
N ILE A 291 10.59 18.98 -17.87
CA ILE A 291 10.82 19.97 -16.82
C ILE A 291 11.11 19.21 -15.52
N VAL A 292 12.40 19.12 -15.18
CA VAL A 292 12.84 18.50 -13.94
C VAL A 292 12.93 19.55 -12.84
N GLN A 293 12.29 19.26 -11.70
CA GLN A 293 12.34 20.11 -10.51
C GLN A 293 12.63 19.29 -9.27
N ASP A 294 13.42 19.83 -8.34
CA ASP A 294 13.64 19.19 -7.05
C ASP A 294 12.40 19.30 -6.16
N ALA A 295 12.10 18.22 -5.46
CA ALA A 295 11.03 18.21 -4.45
C ALA A 295 11.42 19.13 -3.27
N ARG A 296 10.44 19.86 -2.73
CA ARG A 296 10.61 20.52 -1.44
C ARG A 296 10.55 19.46 -0.34
N GLN A 297 11.70 19.07 0.18
CA GLN A 297 11.83 18.04 1.19
C GLN A 297 12.31 18.65 2.50
N ILE A 298 11.51 18.45 3.55
CA ILE A 298 11.86 18.77 4.93
C ILE A 298 11.53 17.56 5.79
N SER A 299 12.31 17.33 6.85
CA SER A 299 11.94 16.38 7.88
C SER A 299 10.72 16.89 8.66
N TYR A 300 9.80 15.97 8.96
CA TYR A 300 8.62 16.21 9.80
C TYR A 300 8.84 15.72 11.23
N VAL A 301 9.96 15.06 11.52
CA VAL A 301 10.30 14.53 12.84
C VAL A 301 10.69 15.69 13.75
N ALA A 302 10.20 15.73 14.99
CA ALA A 302 10.58 16.72 15.98
C ALA A 302 12.06 16.59 16.36
N GLU A 303 12.78 17.70 16.49
CA GLU A 303 14.24 17.71 16.77
C GLU A 303 14.63 16.90 18.01
N ASN A 304 13.78 16.86 19.05
CA ASN A 304 14.03 16.10 20.29
C ASN A 304 13.88 14.57 20.14
N GLU A 305 13.34 14.07 19.01
CA GLU A 305 13.17 12.63 18.75
C GLU A 305 14.25 12.09 17.80
N GLN A 306 15.05 12.96 17.17
CA GLN A 306 16.15 12.56 16.30
C GLN A 306 17.35 12.00 17.08
N MET A 307 17.52 12.35 18.35
CA MET A 307 18.67 11.93 19.17
C MET A 307 18.62 10.48 19.66
N GLY A 308 17.46 9.82 19.65
CA GLY A 308 17.28 8.45 20.15
C GLY A 308 17.64 7.32 19.18
N LEU A 309 18.15 7.61 17.97
CA LEU A 309 18.51 6.60 16.96
C LEU A 309 19.99 6.22 16.95
N PHE A 310 20.82 6.85 17.80
CA PHE A 310 22.29 6.67 17.83
C PHE A 310 22.82 6.30 19.23
N GLU A 311 21.96 5.91 20.16
CA GLU A 311 22.35 5.27 21.43
C GLU A 311 22.02 3.73 21.37
#